data_52dbcacc166389d64a1bd79b7fd9044d
#
_entry.id   52dbcacc166389d64a1bd79b7fd9044d
#
_cell.length_a   1.000
_cell.length_b   1.000
_cell.length_c   1.000
_cell.angle_alpha   90.00
_cell.angle_beta   90.00
_cell.angle_gamma   90.00
#
_symmetry.space_group_name_H-M   'P 1'
#
loop_
_entity.id
_entity.type
_entity.pdbx_description
1 polymer ?
#
loop_
_entity_poly.entity_id
_entity_poly.type
_entity_poly.pdbx_seq_one_letter_code
_entity_poly.pdbx_strand_id
1 'polypeptide(L)'
;MALDPTKHADWEIAQDAEKTMLTIYEIGEKLGLTKEELLPQGHYIAKIDFRKVLDRLKDKPDGKYIDVTAISPTPLGEGKSTSSMGLVQGLGKIGKSVCAAIRQPSGGPTMNIKGSAAGGGLAQCIPLTPFSLGFTGDINAIMNAHNLAMVALTSRLQHERNYTDEQLERLSGMKRLDIDPTNVEMGWIMDFCCQALRNIIIGIDGVNGKSDGFMMKSKFGIAVSSEVMAILSIARDLKDMRERMGKIVVAYSKKGKPVTTED
;
A
#
# COMPACT_ATOMS: atom_id res chain seq x y z
N MET A 1 12.36 29.16 -17.75
CA MET A 1 12.41 29.69 -16.36
C MET A 1 11.30 28.97 -15.62
N ALA A 2 11.56 28.40 -14.45
CA ALA A 2 10.52 27.69 -13.69
C ALA A 2 9.36 28.65 -13.37
N LEU A 3 8.13 28.10 -13.33
CA LEU A 3 6.95 28.86 -12.97
C LEU A 3 7.04 29.35 -11.51
N ASP A 4 6.48 30.52 -11.24
CA ASP A 4 6.45 31.11 -9.90
C ASP A 4 5.46 30.32 -9.00
N PRO A 5 5.93 29.66 -7.94
CA PRO A 5 5.07 28.82 -7.10
C PRO A 5 4.05 29.63 -6.25
N THR A 6 4.17 30.96 -6.22
CA THR A 6 3.18 31.80 -5.55
C THR A 6 2.00 32.19 -6.44
N LYS A 7 2.12 31.93 -7.75
CA LYS A 7 1.12 32.33 -8.76
C LYS A 7 0.50 31.16 -9.52
N HIS A 8 1.13 29.99 -9.43
CA HIS A 8 0.72 28.78 -10.17
C HIS A 8 0.41 27.65 -9.20
N ALA A 9 -0.56 26.83 -9.55
CA ALA A 9 -0.91 25.64 -8.81
C ALA A 9 0.17 24.56 -8.97
N ASP A 10 0.28 23.66 -7.99
CA ASP A 10 1.28 22.57 -7.99
C ASP A 10 1.24 21.72 -9.27
N TRP A 11 0.06 21.43 -9.80
CA TRP A 11 -0.09 20.66 -11.03
C TRP A 11 0.43 21.39 -12.29
N GLU A 12 0.31 22.73 -12.36
CA GLU A 12 0.84 23.53 -13.46
C GLU A 12 2.37 23.51 -13.43
N ILE A 13 2.94 23.65 -12.24
CA ILE A 13 4.40 23.60 -12.02
C ILE A 13 4.94 22.21 -12.40
N ALA A 14 4.25 21.15 -12.00
CA ALA A 14 4.61 19.79 -12.37
C ALA A 14 4.59 19.58 -13.90
N GLN A 15 3.51 19.98 -14.57
CA GLN A 15 3.40 19.88 -16.03
C GLN A 15 4.48 20.67 -16.76
N ASP A 16 4.91 21.81 -16.23
CA ASP A 16 6.01 22.58 -16.82
C ASP A 16 7.35 21.84 -16.63
N ALA A 17 7.60 21.28 -15.45
CA ALA A 17 8.81 20.50 -15.17
C ALA A 17 8.86 19.19 -15.98
N GLU A 18 7.71 18.56 -16.23
CA GLU A 18 7.60 17.32 -17.01
C GLU A 18 8.02 17.48 -18.47
N LYS A 19 7.98 18.70 -19.03
CA LYS A 19 8.44 18.97 -20.41
C LYS A 19 9.94 18.69 -20.61
N THR A 20 10.71 18.75 -19.56
CA THR A 20 12.18 18.60 -19.58
C THR A 20 12.69 17.50 -18.66
N MET A 21 11.80 16.62 -18.17
CA MET A 21 12.22 15.55 -17.29
C MET A 21 13.07 14.51 -18.01
N LEU A 22 14.00 13.92 -17.27
CA LEU A 22 14.89 12.89 -17.77
C LEU A 22 14.11 11.57 -17.96
N THR A 23 14.59 10.75 -18.89
CA THR A 23 14.08 9.39 -19.06
C THR A 23 14.47 8.53 -17.86
N ILE A 24 13.75 7.43 -17.68
CA ILE A 24 14.03 6.48 -16.59
C ILE A 24 15.42 5.83 -16.73
N TYR A 25 15.94 5.72 -17.93
CA TYR A 25 17.28 5.21 -18.16
C TYR A 25 18.36 6.19 -17.68
N GLU A 26 18.18 7.47 -17.96
CA GLU A 26 19.09 8.53 -17.48
C GLU A 26 19.04 8.66 -15.95
N ILE A 27 17.85 8.50 -15.36
CA ILE A 27 17.71 8.45 -13.89
C ILE A 27 18.37 7.21 -13.31
N GLY A 28 18.19 6.04 -13.93
CA GLY A 28 18.83 4.80 -13.51
C GLY A 28 20.37 4.91 -13.54
N GLU A 29 20.93 5.50 -14.58
CA GLU A 29 22.36 5.74 -14.69
C GLU A 29 22.88 6.66 -13.58
N LYS A 30 22.15 7.74 -13.28
CA LYS A 30 22.49 8.64 -12.15
C LYS A 30 22.46 7.94 -10.80
N LEU A 31 21.60 6.94 -10.63
CA LEU A 31 21.52 6.12 -9.42
C LEU A 31 22.54 4.98 -9.40
N GLY A 32 23.31 4.79 -10.47
CA GLY A 32 24.27 3.69 -10.62
C GLY A 32 23.61 2.33 -10.82
N LEU A 33 22.39 2.31 -11.37
CA LEU A 33 21.68 1.09 -11.74
C LEU A 33 22.11 0.62 -13.14
N THR A 34 22.17 -0.69 -13.33
CA THR A 34 22.38 -1.27 -14.65
C THR A 34 21.03 -1.42 -15.40
N LYS A 35 21.11 -1.60 -16.72
CA LYS A 35 19.90 -1.80 -17.54
C LYS A 35 19.13 -3.05 -17.16
N GLU A 36 19.82 -4.09 -16.73
CA GLU A 36 19.27 -5.37 -16.29
C GLU A 36 18.56 -5.29 -14.93
N GLU A 37 18.84 -4.24 -14.16
CA GLU A 37 18.20 -3.95 -12.87
C GLU A 37 16.94 -3.08 -13.01
N LEU A 38 16.74 -2.46 -14.20
CA LEU A 38 15.56 -1.65 -14.50
C LEU A 38 14.50 -2.48 -15.23
N LEU A 39 13.26 -2.36 -14.79
CA LEU A 39 12.07 -2.94 -15.42
C LEU A 39 11.16 -1.79 -15.89
N PRO A 40 11.40 -1.18 -17.07
CA PRO A 40 10.75 0.03 -17.50
C PRO A 40 9.24 -0.15 -17.68
N GLN A 41 8.50 0.87 -17.29
CA GLN A 41 7.07 1.01 -17.53
C GLN A 41 6.81 2.33 -18.28
N GLY A 42 7.07 2.33 -19.58
CA GLY A 42 7.11 3.54 -20.40
C GLY A 42 8.47 4.27 -20.30
N HIS A 43 8.46 5.56 -20.65
CA HIS A 43 9.70 6.33 -20.79
C HIS A 43 10.27 6.90 -19.48
N TYR A 44 9.42 7.09 -18.48
CA TYR A 44 9.74 7.90 -17.31
C TYR A 44 9.66 7.13 -15.99
N ILE A 45 9.40 5.84 -16.04
CA ILE A 45 9.13 5.01 -14.89
C ILE A 45 9.69 3.62 -15.07
N ALA A 46 10.17 3.03 -13.96
CA ALA A 46 10.56 1.64 -13.92
C ALA A 46 10.31 1.06 -12.51
N LYS A 47 10.15 -0.24 -12.47
CA LYS A 47 10.44 -1.01 -11.25
C LYS A 47 11.91 -1.36 -11.21
N ILE A 48 12.42 -1.64 -10.03
CA ILE A 48 13.82 -2.06 -9.82
C ILE A 48 13.81 -3.54 -9.42
N ASP A 49 14.64 -4.33 -10.11
CA ASP A 49 14.94 -5.69 -9.65
C ASP A 49 15.86 -5.60 -8.43
N PHE A 50 15.25 -5.42 -7.27
CA PHE A 50 15.97 -5.20 -6.02
C PHE A 50 16.88 -6.39 -5.65
N ARG A 51 16.54 -7.62 -6.08
CA ARG A 51 17.37 -8.80 -5.80
C ARG A 51 18.71 -8.69 -6.50
N LYS A 52 18.72 -8.35 -7.80
CA LYS A 52 19.96 -8.12 -8.55
C LYS A 52 20.80 -6.99 -7.94
N VAL A 53 20.14 -5.89 -7.54
CA VAL A 53 20.83 -4.77 -6.90
C VAL A 53 21.48 -5.21 -5.59
N LEU A 54 20.73 -5.91 -4.72
CA LEU A 54 21.26 -6.39 -3.43
C LEU A 54 22.40 -7.39 -3.62
N ASP A 55 22.28 -8.33 -4.56
CA ASP A 55 23.34 -9.28 -4.88
C ASP A 55 24.62 -8.59 -5.37
N ARG A 56 24.47 -7.60 -6.25
CA ARG A 56 25.62 -6.83 -6.78
C ARG A 56 26.28 -5.95 -5.73
N LEU A 57 25.52 -5.41 -4.80
CA LEU A 57 26.01 -4.44 -3.80
C LEU A 57 26.29 -5.06 -2.43
N LYS A 58 26.14 -6.37 -2.25
CA LYS A 58 26.24 -7.06 -0.95
C LYS A 58 27.53 -6.77 -0.17
N ASP A 59 28.64 -6.50 -0.87
CA ASP A 59 29.95 -6.23 -0.28
C ASP A 59 30.27 -4.73 -0.26
N LYS A 60 29.31 -3.87 -0.59
CA LYS A 60 29.47 -2.41 -0.54
C LYS A 60 28.93 -1.87 0.79
N PRO A 61 29.54 -0.81 1.33
CA PRO A 61 29.01 -0.15 2.53
C PRO A 61 27.66 0.49 2.23
N ASP A 62 26.78 0.49 3.22
CA ASP A 62 25.52 1.20 3.15
C ASP A 62 25.70 2.70 3.06
N GLY A 63 24.79 3.36 2.37
CA GLY A 63 24.66 4.80 2.32
C GLY A 63 24.18 5.40 3.65
N LYS A 64 24.19 6.72 3.74
CA LYS A 64 23.61 7.42 4.89
C LYS A 64 22.09 7.47 4.75
N TYR A 65 21.37 6.99 5.75
CA TYR A 65 19.93 7.07 5.84
C TYR A 65 19.51 8.33 6.61
N ILE A 66 18.58 9.10 6.04
CA ILE A 66 18.01 10.29 6.65
C ILE A 66 16.50 10.10 6.74
N ASP A 67 15.98 10.03 7.94
CA ASP A 67 14.55 9.94 8.18
C ASP A 67 13.93 11.33 8.35
N VAL A 68 12.88 11.61 7.56
CA VAL A 68 12.12 12.87 7.62
C VAL A 68 10.76 12.56 8.21
N THR A 69 10.58 12.94 9.45
CA THR A 69 9.37 12.64 10.22
C THR A 69 8.75 13.90 10.84
N ALA A 70 7.64 13.73 11.56
CA ALA A 70 7.00 14.77 12.36
C ALA A 70 6.54 14.19 13.69
N ILE A 71 6.58 15.00 14.74
CA ILE A 71 6.24 14.60 16.10
C ILE A 71 4.75 14.30 16.24
N SER A 72 3.90 15.18 15.68
CA SER A 72 2.44 15.05 15.77
C SER A 72 1.77 15.24 14.42
N PRO A 73 0.78 14.42 14.07
CA PRO A 73 0.01 14.61 12.85
C PRO A 73 -0.90 15.84 12.96
N THR A 74 -1.10 16.53 11.84
CA THR A 74 -2.08 17.61 11.70
C THR A 74 -3.06 17.29 10.56
N PRO A 75 -4.28 17.86 10.59
CA PRO A 75 -5.26 17.62 9.51
C PRO A 75 -4.78 18.03 8.13
N LEU A 76 -4.00 19.11 8.04
CA LEU A 76 -3.51 19.66 6.77
C LEU A 76 -2.17 19.04 6.32
N GLY A 77 -1.51 18.25 7.18
CA GLY A 77 -0.18 17.73 6.95
C GLY A 77 0.93 18.62 7.51
N GLU A 78 2.12 18.06 7.66
CA GLU A 78 3.27 18.69 8.34
C GLU A 78 4.42 19.05 7.37
N GLY A 79 4.21 18.85 6.06
CA GLY A 79 5.20 19.17 5.04
C GLY A 79 6.36 18.17 4.92
N LYS A 80 6.25 16.96 5.48
CA LYS A 80 7.30 15.92 5.42
C LYS A 80 7.76 15.63 3.98
N SER A 81 6.82 15.39 3.07
CA SER A 81 7.13 15.09 1.68
C SER A 81 7.81 16.26 0.98
N THR A 82 7.31 17.48 1.16
CA THR A 82 7.92 18.69 0.59
C THR A 82 9.33 18.91 1.13
N SER A 83 9.55 18.71 2.44
CA SER A 83 10.87 18.79 3.05
C SER A 83 11.83 17.72 2.52
N SER A 84 11.32 16.48 2.31
CA SER A 84 12.12 15.39 1.72
C SER A 84 12.55 15.73 0.30
N MET A 85 11.64 16.24 -0.54
CA MET A 85 11.96 16.64 -1.91
C MET A 85 12.93 17.82 -1.94
N GLY A 86 12.72 18.83 -1.10
CA GLY A 86 13.63 19.97 -0.97
C GLY A 86 15.02 19.55 -0.50
N LEU A 87 15.12 18.60 0.43
CA LEU A 87 16.39 18.05 0.88
C LEU A 87 17.14 17.32 -0.24
N VAL A 88 16.44 16.49 -1.03
CA VAL A 88 17.02 15.79 -2.18
C VAL A 88 17.53 16.80 -3.21
N GLN A 89 16.74 17.82 -3.55
CA GLN A 89 17.17 18.87 -4.49
C GLN A 89 18.37 19.63 -3.95
N GLY A 90 18.36 20.01 -2.66
CA GLY A 90 19.47 20.72 -2.02
C GLY A 90 20.76 19.91 -2.00
N LEU A 91 20.70 18.65 -1.62
CA LEU A 91 21.85 17.74 -1.63
C LEU A 91 22.38 17.50 -3.04
N GLY A 92 21.50 17.29 -4.01
CA GLY A 92 21.88 17.16 -5.42
C GLY A 92 22.57 18.43 -5.96
N LYS A 93 22.07 19.63 -5.58
CA LYS A 93 22.64 20.91 -5.99
C LYS A 93 24.09 21.12 -5.49
N ILE A 94 24.43 20.58 -4.33
CA ILE A 94 25.80 20.60 -3.79
C ILE A 94 26.62 19.37 -4.20
N GLY A 95 26.18 18.62 -5.22
CA GLY A 95 26.92 17.51 -5.83
C GLY A 95 26.94 16.22 -5.02
N LYS A 96 25.99 16.02 -4.09
CA LYS A 96 25.84 14.74 -3.38
C LYS A 96 24.98 13.78 -4.17
N SER A 97 25.37 12.50 -4.19
CA SER A 97 24.50 11.42 -4.65
C SER A 97 23.40 11.20 -3.62
N VAL A 98 22.17 11.33 -4.02
CA VAL A 98 21.00 11.28 -3.14
C VAL A 98 19.79 10.71 -3.85
N CYS A 99 19.00 9.97 -3.12
CA CYS A 99 17.73 9.40 -3.59
C CYS A 99 16.66 9.59 -2.51
N ALA A 100 15.42 9.92 -2.92
CA ALA A 100 14.28 9.92 -2.01
C ALA A 100 13.60 8.55 -2.01
N ALA A 101 13.23 8.07 -0.83
CA ALA A 101 12.33 6.94 -0.65
C ALA A 101 11.01 7.46 -0.09
N ILE A 102 10.00 7.59 -0.94
CA ILE A 102 8.67 8.09 -0.58
C ILE A 102 7.61 7.09 -0.99
N ARG A 103 6.46 7.16 -0.33
CA ARG A 103 5.31 6.32 -0.66
C ARG A 103 4.29 7.09 -1.45
N GLN A 104 3.61 6.38 -2.36
CA GLN A 104 2.44 6.89 -3.05
C GLN A 104 1.36 7.31 -2.04
N PRO A 105 0.67 8.43 -2.25
CA PRO A 105 -0.48 8.81 -1.42
C PRO A 105 -1.64 7.83 -1.61
N SER A 106 -2.38 7.56 -0.53
CA SER A 106 -3.67 6.91 -0.60
C SER A 106 -4.75 7.95 -0.92
N GLY A 107 -5.71 7.59 -1.77
CA GLY A 107 -6.83 8.46 -2.10
C GLY A 107 -7.76 8.71 -0.91
N GLY A 108 -8.30 7.65 -0.33
CA GLY A 108 -9.18 7.72 0.83
C GLY A 108 -10.40 8.65 0.67
N PRO A 109 -11.24 8.76 1.70
CA PRO A 109 -12.42 9.63 1.66
C PRO A 109 -12.11 11.11 1.96
N THR A 110 -10.89 11.43 2.34
CA THR A 110 -10.43 12.76 2.74
C THR A 110 -9.50 13.41 1.72
N MET A 111 -9.56 12.94 0.49
CA MET A 111 -8.83 13.52 -0.63
C MET A 111 -9.09 15.03 -0.68
N ASN A 112 -8.05 15.82 -0.86
CA ASN A 112 -8.03 17.29 -0.87
C ASN A 112 -8.04 18.02 0.50
N ILE A 113 -8.22 17.32 1.62
CA ILE A 113 -8.06 17.96 2.94
C ILE A 113 -6.58 18.01 3.32
N LYS A 114 -5.84 16.92 3.03
CA LYS A 114 -4.41 16.82 3.26
C LYS A 114 -3.65 16.91 1.94
N GLY A 115 -2.52 17.59 1.93
CA GLY A 115 -1.66 17.73 0.75
C GLY A 115 -1.18 16.41 0.17
N SER A 116 -0.81 16.41 -1.11
CA SER A 116 -0.24 15.27 -1.81
C SER A 116 1.09 14.84 -1.18
N ALA A 117 1.35 13.53 -1.15
CA ALA A 117 2.67 12.99 -0.78
C ALA A 117 3.76 13.23 -1.83
N ALA A 118 3.44 13.86 -2.95
CA ALA A 118 4.39 14.22 -4.00
C ALA A 118 5.26 15.45 -3.69
N GLY A 119 4.99 16.16 -2.61
CA GLY A 119 5.59 17.46 -2.31
C GLY A 119 4.74 18.61 -2.83
N GLY A 120 5.30 19.80 -2.99
CA GLY A 120 4.59 20.99 -3.48
C GLY A 120 5.52 22.07 -4.01
N GLY A 121 4.98 23.02 -4.76
CA GLY A 121 5.73 24.08 -5.41
C GLY A 121 6.80 23.54 -6.33
N LEU A 122 8.03 24.01 -6.17
CA LEU A 122 9.21 23.55 -6.93
C LEU A 122 9.82 22.25 -6.36
N ALA A 123 9.36 21.80 -5.19
CA ALA A 123 9.86 20.59 -4.54
C ALA A 123 8.84 19.45 -4.67
N GLN A 124 8.69 18.89 -5.88
CA GLN A 124 7.74 17.86 -6.23
C GLN A 124 8.39 16.62 -6.85
N CYS A 125 7.73 15.47 -6.69
CA CYS A 125 8.01 14.26 -7.46
C CYS A 125 7.24 14.31 -8.78
N ILE A 126 7.94 14.11 -9.90
CA ILE A 126 7.36 14.03 -11.24
C ILE A 126 7.69 12.67 -11.88
N PRO A 127 6.84 12.12 -12.75
CA PRO A 127 5.55 12.66 -13.22
C PRO A 127 4.48 12.65 -12.12
N LEU A 128 3.81 13.79 -11.92
CA LEU A 128 2.93 14.00 -10.76
C LEU A 128 1.66 13.14 -10.80
N THR A 129 0.97 13.16 -11.93
CA THR A 129 -0.32 12.44 -12.07
C THR A 129 -0.16 10.92 -11.90
N PRO A 130 0.75 10.25 -12.59
CA PRO A 130 1.02 8.86 -12.34
C PRO A 130 1.40 8.59 -10.88
N PHE A 131 2.32 9.34 -10.29
CA PHE A 131 2.72 9.16 -8.90
C PHE A 131 1.52 9.26 -7.94
N SER A 132 0.60 10.17 -8.18
CA SER A 132 -0.56 10.38 -7.31
C SER A 132 -1.67 9.33 -7.50
N LEU A 133 -1.80 8.73 -8.69
CA LEU A 133 -2.95 7.91 -9.08
C LEU A 133 -2.68 6.39 -9.21
N GLY A 134 -1.65 5.89 -8.59
CA GLY A 134 -1.46 4.43 -8.58
C GLY A 134 -0.23 3.92 -9.30
N PHE A 135 0.80 4.70 -9.29
CA PHE A 135 1.99 4.48 -10.08
C PHE A 135 2.96 3.46 -9.50
N THR A 136 3.13 3.47 -8.18
CA THR A 136 4.08 2.58 -7.53
C THR A 136 3.60 1.13 -7.47
N GLY A 137 2.30 0.91 -7.57
CA GLY A 137 1.67 -0.42 -7.59
C GLY A 137 1.56 -1.08 -6.22
N ASP A 138 2.14 -0.53 -5.15
CA ASP A 138 2.05 -1.09 -3.80
C ASP A 138 0.62 -1.02 -3.26
N ILE A 139 -0.09 0.09 -3.45
CA ILE A 139 -1.50 0.23 -3.06
C ILE A 139 -2.36 -0.87 -3.71
N ASN A 140 -2.24 -1.07 -5.02
CA ASN A 140 -2.99 -2.08 -5.75
C ASN A 140 -2.60 -3.51 -5.32
N ALA A 141 -1.32 -3.77 -5.13
CA ALA A 141 -0.82 -5.06 -4.65
C ALA A 141 -1.37 -5.39 -3.26
N ILE A 142 -1.38 -4.42 -2.35
CA ILE A 142 -1.93 -4.58 -1.00
C ILE A 142 -3.44 -4.79 -1.03
N MET A 143 -4.18 -4.02 -1.82
CA MET A 143 -5.62 -4.24 -1.98
C MET A 143 -5.92 -5.66 -2.44
N ASN A 144 -5.19 -6.16 -3.44
CA ASN A 144 -5.38 -7.51 -3.95
C ASN A 144 -5.04 -8.57 -2.89
N ALA A 145 -3.92 -8.45 -2.20
CA ALA A 145 -3.49 -9.40 -1.17
C ALA A 145 -4.44 -9.42 0.04
N HIS A 146 -4.80 -8.24 0.54
CA HIS A 146 -5.71 -8.11 1.67
C HIS A 146 -7.13 -8.63 1.33
N ASN A 147 -7.67 -8.22 0.19
CA ASN A 147 -9.00 -8.63 -0.22
C ASN A 147 -9.06 -10.12 -0.58
N LEU A 148 -7.95 -10.71 -1.05
CA LEU A 148 -7.86 -12.16 -1.20
C LEU A 148 -7.99 -12.88 0.15
N ALA A 149 -7.35 -12.38 1.20
CA ALA A 149 -7.52 -12.89 2.56
C ALA A 149 -8.97 -12.75 3.04
N MET A 150 -9.64 -11.63 2.72
CA MET A 150 -11.05 -11.45 3.01
C MET A 150 -11.95 -12.44 2.26
N VAL A 151 -11.63 -12.74 0.99
CA VAL A 151 -12.35 -13.79 0.23
C VAL A 151 -12.17 -15.14 0.90
N ALA A 152 -10.95 -15.49 1.32
CA ALA A 152 -10.68 -16.73 2.03
C ALA A 152 -11.46 -16.81 3.35
N LEU A 153 -11.46 -15.76 4.16
CA LEU A 153 -12.19 -15.67 5.42
C LEU A 153 -13.69 -15.80 5.23
N THR A 154 -14.29 -15.08 4.29
CA THR A 154 -15.73 -15.13 4.02
C THR A 154 -16.14 -16.48 3.44
N SER A 155 -15.32 -17.08 2.59
CA SER A 155 -15.49 -18.44 2.09
C SER A 155 -15.45 -19.46 3.24
N ARG A 156 -14.49 -19.30 4.17
CA ARG A 156 -14.40 -20.17 5.36
C ARG A 156 -15.66 -20.07 6.22
N LEU A 157 -16.13 -18.87 6.51
CA LEU A 157 -17.39 -18.65 7.24
C LEU A 157 -18.58 -19.34 6.56
N GLN A 158 -18.69 -19.23 5.25
CA GLN A 158 -19.76 -19.87 4.48
C GLN A 158 -19.65 -21.39 4.49
N HIS A 159 -18.47 -21.95 4.37
CA HIS A 159 -18.26 -23.40 4.47
C HIS A 159 -18.59 -23.93 5.87
N GLU A 160 -18.16 -23.24 6.92
CA GLU A 160 -18.48 -23.61 8.30
C GLU A 160 -19.99 -23.55 8.60
N ARG A 161 -20.71 -22.66 7.94
CA ARG A 161 -22.18 -22.61 8.01
C ARG A 161 -22.87 -23.79 7.29
N ASN A 162 -22.32 -24.14 6.12
CA ASN A 162 -23.04 -25.05 5.19
C ASN A 162 -22.70 -26.53 5.37
N TYR A 163 -21.61 -26.86 6.07
CA TYR A 163 -21.10 -28.22 6.18
C TYR A 163 -20.91 -28.66 7.64
N THR A 164 -21.08 -29.99 7.90
CA THR A 164 -20.72 -30.60 9.19
C THR A 164 -19.18 -30.70 9.30
N ASP A 165 -18.69 -31.04 10.49
CA ASP A 165 -17.25 -31.19 10.73
C ASP A 165 -16.63 -32.29 9.86
N GLU A 166 -17.32 -33.42 9.73
CA GLU A 166 -16.91 -34.56 8.90
C GLU A 166 -16.88 -34.17 7.41
N GLN A 167 -17.85 -33.36 6.98
CA GLN A 167 -17.89 -32.85 5.60
C GLN A 167 -16.75 -31.89 5.33
N LEU A 168 -16.44 -30.96 6.25
CA LEU A 168 -15.34 -30.02 6.13
C LEU A 168 -14.01 -30.78 6.04
N GLU A 169 -13.75 -31.70 6.95
CA GLU A 169 -12.52 -32.48 6.97
C GLU A 169 -12.36 -33.31 5.70
N ARG A 170 -13.42 -33.96 5.23
CA ARG A 170 -13.40 -34.76 3.99
C ARG A 170 -13.16 -33.92 2.73
N LEU A 171 -13.74 -32.71 2.64
CA LEU A 171 -13.67 -31.86 1.44
C LEU A 171 -12.41 -31.03 1.36
N SER A 172 -11.87 -30.59 2.48
CA SER A 172 -10.77 -29.64 2.53
C SER A 172 -9.58 -30.08 3.39
N GLY A 173 -9.70 -31.15 4.17
CA GLY A 173 -8.72 -31.54 5.17
C GLY A 173 -8.62 -30.60 6.38
N MET A 174 -9.50 -29.59 6.46
CA MET A 174 -9.46 -28.55 7.47
C MET A 174 -10.46 -28.81 8.60
N LYS A 175 -10.04 -28.53 9.83
CA LYS A 175 -10.91 -28.55 11.00
C LYS A 175 -11.70 -27.25 11.10
N ARG A 176 -12.88 -27.32 11.72
CA ARG A 176 -13.69 -26.14 12.02
C ARG A 176 -12.97 -25.20 12.98
N LEU A 177 -12.93 -23.91 12.64
CA LEU A 177 -12.41 -22.84 13.51
C LEU A 177 -13.52 -22.27 14.41
N ASP A 178 -14.78 -22.52 14.08
CA ASP A 178 -15.97 -22.02 14.77
C ASP A 178 -15.98 -20.49 14.86
N ILE A 179 -15.74 -19.84 13.72
CA ILE A 179 -15.64 -18.38 13.63
C ILE A 179 -16.99 -17.74 13.98
N ASP A 180 -16.93 -16.70 14.80
CA ASP A 180 -18.08 -15.86 15.11
C ASP A 180 -18.28 -14.81 14.00
N PRO A 181 -19.36 -14.89 13.20
CA PRO A 181 -19.60 -13.93 12.12
C PRO A 181 -19.92 -12.52 12.61
N THR A 182 -20.21 -12.35 13.91
CA THR A 182 -20.43 -11.04 14.53
C THR A 182 -19.12 -10.41 15.05
N ASN A 183 -18.03 -11.18 15.07
CA ASN A 183 -16.74 -10.76 15.61
C ASN A 183 -15.60 -10.97 14.59
N VAL A 184 -15.80 -10.39 13.40
CA VAL A 184 -14.82 -10.35 12.31
C VAL A 184 -14.08 -9.02 12.35
N GLU A 185 -12.76 -9.05 12.63
CA GLU A 185 -11.93 -7.87 12.76
C GLU A 185 -11.44 -7.34 11.40
N MET A 186 -11.06 -8.25 10.52
CA MET A 186 -10.62 -7.89 9.18
C MET A 186 -11.81 -7.42 8.34
N GLY A 187 -11.67 -6.26 7.68
CA GLY A 187 -12.65 -5.75 6.73
C GLY A 187 -12.08 -5.72 5.32
N TRP A 188 -12.87 -5.31 4.37
CA TRP A 188 -12.41 -5.02 3.01
C TRP A 188 -11.59 -3.74 2.98
N ILE A 189 -10.72 -3.59 2.02
CA ILE A 189 -10.03 -2.32 1.75
C ILE A 189 -10.29 -1.87 0.32
N MET A 190 -10.38 -0.55 0.16
CA MET A 190 -10.55 0.11 -1.12
C MET A 190 -10.03 1.54 -1.02
N ASP A 191 -9.22 1.96 -1.98
CA ASP A 191 -8.90 3.37 -2.11
C ASP A 191 -10.06 4.12 -2.81
N PHE A 192 -10.13 5.42 -2.60
CA PHE A 192 -11.21 6.28 -3.11
C PHE A 192 -12.62 5.82 -2.68
N CYS A 193 -12.77 5.41 -1.44
CA CYS A 193 -14.06 5.02 -0.88
C CYS A 193 -14.67 6.15 -0.02
N CYS A 194 -16.00 6.20 0.05
CA CYS A 194 -16.70 7.17 0.89
C CYS A 194 -16.78 6.71 2.35
N GLN A 195 -16.98 7.65 3.27
CA GLN A 195 -17.09 7.36 4.70
C GLN A 195 -18.27 6.45 5.06
N ALA A 196 -19.34 6.46 4.25
CA ALA A 196 -20.50 5.61 4.47
C ALA A 196 -20.19 4.10 4.37
N LEU A 197 -19.09 3.74 3.70
CA LEU A 197 -18.65 2.33 3.58
C LEU A 197 -17.88 1.80 4.81
N ARG A 198 -17.60 2.64 5.81
CA ARG A 198 -16.86 2.21 7.01
C ARG A 198 -17.59 1.17 7.84
N ASN A 199 -18.93 1.23 7.87
CA ASN A 199 -19.76 0.22 8.51
C ASN A 199 -20.92 -0.09 7.58
N ILE A 200 -20.98 -1.33 7.10
CA ILE A 200 -21.99 -1.81 6.17
C ILE A 200 -22.54 -3.16 6.62
N ILE A 201 -23.67 -3.54 6.07
CA ILE A 201 -24.21 -4.88 6.17
C ILE A 201 -24.07 -5.53 4.79
N ILE A 202 -23.51 -6.72 4.72
CA ILE A 202 -23.37 -7.54 3.51
C ILE A 202 -24.25 -8.79 3.63
N GLY A 203 -24.49 -9.47 2.49
CA GLY A 203 -25.25 -10.70 2.44
C GLY A 203 -26.76 -10.50 2.59
N ILE A 204 -27.30 -9.31 2.30
CA ILE A 204 -28.74 -9.05 2.24
C ILE A 204 -29.32 -9.93 1.12
N ASP A 205 -30.48 -10.51 1.35
CA ASP A 205 -31.14 -11.47 0.44
C ASP A 205 -30.40 -12.81 0.22
N GLY A 206 -29.35 -13.08 0.95
CA GLY A 206 -28.63 -14.35 0.95
C GLY A 206 -29.41 -15.48 1.57
N VAL A 207 -30.60 -15.80 1.03
CA VAL A 207 -31.54 -16.79 1.61
C VAL A 207 -31.66 -18.10 0.83
N ASN A 208 -31.08 -18.16 -0.38
CA ASN A 208 -31.40 -19.22 -1.36
C ASN A 208 -30.29 -20.25 -1.53
N GLY A 209 -29.88 -20.90 -0.46
CA GLY A 209 -29.05 -22.10 -0.56
C GLY A 209 -27.57 -21.89 -0.23
N LYS A 210 -26.73 -22.86 -0.65
CA LYS A 210 -25.33 -22.96 -0.24
C LYS A 210 -24.40 -21.93 -0.91
N SER A 211 -24.84 -21.37 -2.03
CA SER A 211 -24.05 -20.41 -2.82
C SER A 211 -24.23 -18.96 -2.38
N ASP A 212 -25.34 -18.66 -1.70
CA ASP A 212 -25.60 -17.30 -1.26
C ASP A 212 -24.90 -16.99 0.06
N GLY A 213 -24.41 -15.76 0.20
CA GLY A 213 -23.84 -15.25 1.43
C GLY A 213 -24.86 -15.22 2.58
N PHE A 214 -24.47 -14.80 3.74
CA PHE A 214 -25.33 -14.56 4.89
C PHE A 214 -25.13 -13.15 5.41
N MET A 215 -26.15 -12.63 6.06
CA MET A 215 -26.13 -11.26 6.56
C MET A 215 -25.15 -11.13 7.71
N MET A 216 -24.19 -10.21 7.55
CA MET A 216 -23.21 -9.90 8.58
C MET A 216 -22.76 -8.44 8.49
N LYS A 217 -22.29 -7.91 9.62
CA LYS A 217 -21.61 -6.60 9.64
C LYS A 217 -20.26 -6.71 8.93
N SER A 218 -19.93 -5.70 8.12
CA SER A 218 -18.65 -5.58 7.45
C SER A 218 -18.22 -4.12 7.40
N LYS A 219 -17.06 -3.86 6.81
CA LYS A 219 -16.51 -2.52 6.68
C LYS A 219 -15.59 -2.42 5.47
N PHE A 220 -15.40 -1.19 4.97
CA PHE A 220 -14.30 -0.84 4.07
C PHE A 220 -13.35 0.13 4.75
N GLY A 221 -12.06 -0.17 4.70
CA GLY A 221 -10.99 0.74 5.05
C GLY A 221 -10.24 1.20 3.80
N ILE A 222 -9.34 2.15 3.93
CA ILE A 222 -8.41 2.54 2.87
C ILE A 222 -7.19 1.62 2.88
N ALA A 223 -6.49 1.49 1.74
CA ALA A 223 -5.36 0.55 1.61
C ALA A 223 -4.26 0.78 2.65
N VAL A 224 -3.95 2.03 3.00
CA VAL A 224 -2.94 2.35 4.01
C VAL A 224 -3.31 1.94 5.44
N SER A 225 -4.57 1.63 5.72
CA SER A 225 -5.02 1.10 7.02
C SER A 225 -4.85 -0.41 7.15
N SER A 226 -4.40 -1.08 6.09
CA SER A 226 -4.18 -2.53 6.10
C SER A 226 -2.94 -2.90 6.92
N GLU A 227 -3.05 -3.93 7.78
CA GLU A 227 -1.88 -4.52 8.43
C GLU A 227 -0.88 -5.10 7.42
N VAL A 228 -1.36 -5.62 6.28
CA VAL A 228 -0.51 -6.09 5.19
C VAL A 228 0.40 -4.97 4.68
N MET A 229 -0.14 -3.73 4.57
CA MET A 229 0.64 -2.56 4.21
C MET A 229 1.70 -2.22 5.28
N ALA A 230 1.33 -2.27 6.55
CA ALA A 230 2.27 -2.04 7.65
C ALA A 230 3.39 -3.09 7.67
N ILE A 231 3.04 -4.36 7.48
CA ILE A 231 4.00 -5.46 7.41
C ILE A 231 4.95 -5.29 6.22
N LEU A 232 4.45 -4.93 5.04
CA LEU A 232 5.29 -4.65 3.86
C LEU A 232 6.33 -3.56 4.15
N SER A 233 5.96 -2.57 4.96
CA SER A 233 6.85 -1.43 5.29
C SER A 233 8.00 -1.80 6.24
N ILE A 234 7.87 -2.86 7.03
CA ILE A 234 8.83 -3.21 8.10
C ILE A 234 9.43 -4.61 7.96
N ALA A 235 8.95 -5.42 7.04
CA ALA A 235 9.48 -6.77 6.81
C ALA A 235 10.90 -6.70 6.27
N ARG A 236 11.80 -7.52 6.83
CA ARG A 236 13.20 -7.59 6.44
C ARG A 236 13.44 -8.41 5.18
N ASP A 237 12.62 -9.44 5.00
CA ASP A 237 12.66 -10.36 3.87
C ASP A 237 11.30 -11.06 3.69
N LEU A 238 11.17 -11.91 2.67
CA LEU A 238 9.93 -12.63 2.38
C LEU A 238 9.53 -13.63 3.47
N LYS A 239 10.49 -14.20 4.18
CA LYS A 239 10.22 -15.13 5.29
C LYS A 239 9.64 -14.38 6.47
N ASP A 240 10.27 -13.28 6.90
CA ASP A 240 9.77 -12.40 7.97
C ASP A 240 8.39 -11.84 7.60
N MET A 241 8.19 -11.44 6.35
CA MET A 241 6.89 -10.99 5.86
C MET A 241 5.82 -12.08 6.00
N ARG A 242 6.11 -13.31 5.54
CA ARG A 242 5.19 -14.45 5.66
C ARG A 242 4.82 -14.76 7.11
N GLU A 243 5.82 -14.77 8.01
CA GLU A 243 5.63 -15.03 9.43
C GLU A 243 4.76 -13.95 10.11
N ARG A 244 4.96 -12.68 9.76
CA ARG A 244 4.14 -11.58 10.29
C ARG A 244 2.73 -11.63 9.75
N MET A 245 2.57 -11.85 8.45
CA MET A 245 1.25 -11.98 7.83
C MET A 245 0.44 -13.12 8.45
N GLY A 246 1.07 -14.25 8.74
CA GLY A 246 0.42 -15.39 9.39
C GLY A 246 -0.19 -15.06 10.76
N LYS A 247 0.32 -14.05 11.45
CA LYS A 247 -0.12 -13.62 12.80
C LYS A 247 -1.25 -12.59 12.80
N ILE A 248 -1.68 -12.09 11.63
CA ILE A 248 -2.78 -11.13 11.57
C ILE A 248 -4.05 -11.79 12.12
N VAL A 249 -4.65 -11.19 13.14
CA VAL A 249 -5.94 -11.65 13.69
C VAL A 249 -7.05 -11.17 12.76
N VAL A 250 -7.75 -12.09 12.14
CA VAL A 250 -8.81 -11.81 11.15
C VAL A 250 -10.22 -11.87 11.75
N ALA A 251 -10.39 -12.67 12.79
CA ALA A 251 -11.67 -12.86 13.47
C ALA A 251 -11.45 -13.50 14.86
N TYR A 252 -12.53 -13.69 15.58
CA TYR A 252 -12.55 -14.52 16.78
C TYR A 252 -13.51 -15.68 16.62
N SER A 253 -13.19 -16.81 17.25
CA SER A 253 -14.13 -17.93 17.35
C SER A 253 -15.28 -17.59 18.32
N LYS A 254 -16.38 -18.33 18.27
CA LYS A 254 -17.50 -18.21 19.24
C LYS A 254 -17.07 -18.41 20.70
N LYS A 255 -15.90 -19.00 20.94
CA LYS A 255 -15.29 -19.17 22.27
C LYS A 255 -14.32 -18.04 22.61
N GLY A 256 -14.24 -16.98 21.80
CA GLY A 256 -13.37 -15.83 22.02
C GLY A 256 -11.88 -16.07 21.73
N LYS A 257 -11.51 -17.16 21.08
CA LYS A 257 -10.13 -17.39 20.64
C LYS A 257 -9.84 -16.62 19.38
N PRO A 258 -8.68 -15.94 19.27
CA PRO A 258 -8.28 -15.30 18.02
C PRO A 258 -8.11 -16.36 16.91
N VAL A 259 -8.55 -15.99 15.72
CA VAL A 259 -8.33 -16.70 14.46
C VAL A 259 -7.40 -15.86 13.62
N THR A 260 -6.33 -16.43 13.15
CA THR A 260 -5.30 -15.75 12.39
C THR A 260 -5.33 -16.10 10.91
N THR A 261 -4.57 -15.39 10.09
CA THR A 261 -4.43 -15.74 8.67
C THR A 261 -3.68 -17.06 8.46
N GLU A 262 -2.96 -17.58 9.47
CA GLU A 262 -2.30 -18.89 9.41
C GLU A 262 -3.30 -20.03 9.54
N ASP A 263 -4.41 -19.85 10.30
CA ASP A 263 -5.47 -20.85 10.53
C ASP A 263 -6.33 -21.08 9.27
#